data_1bfb6856fdbd9ed8eee03c0900ef3711
#
_entry.id   1bfb6856fdbd9ed8eee03c0900ef3711
#
_cell.length_a   1.000
_cell.length_b   1.000
_cell.length_c   1.000
_cell.angle_alpha   90.00
_cell.angle_beta   90.00
_cell.angle_gamma   90.00
#
_symmetry.space_group_name_H-M   'P 1'
#
loop_
_entity.id
_entity.type
_entity.pdbx_description
1 polymer ?
#
loop_
_entity_poly.entity_id
_entity_poly.type
_entity_poly.pdbx_seq_one_letter_code
_entity_poly.pdbx_strand_id
1 'polypeptide(L)'
;IGFYDKKQADLSDFIESLENGAEVEQQLRQILATVADPWLRKLLNSYFDDEPFLGRFRAATAAKAWHHAFRGGLLKHTTELVELAAAVAPLFPEVNRDLVVTAAFLHDLGKIEEMEAGLAIDYTTAGRLVGHIVIGNQMMLDRTRAITGVPAPLQLQLLPTDKRLKEA
;
A
#
# COMPACT_ATOMS: atom_id res chain seq x y z
N ILE A 1 -28.67 12.82 -39.84
CA ILE A 1 -28.21 13.19 -38.49
C ILE A 1 -28.16 11.87 -37.73
N GLY A 2 -26.95 11.26 -37.72
CA GLY A 2 -26.71 9.98 -37.05
C GLY A 2 -26.77 10.19 -35.53
N PHE A 3 -27.63 9.42 -34.87
CA PHE A 3 -27.59 9.26 -33.43
C PHE A 3 -26.26 8.60 -33.07
N TYR A 4 -25.39 9.32 -32.40
CA TYR A 4 -24.26 8.73 -31.69
C TYR A 4 -24.82 7.82 -30.61
N ASP A 5 -24.67 6.53 -30.83
CA ASP A 5 -24.91 5.52 -29.80
C ASP A 5 -23.90 5.80 -28.69
N LYS A 6 -24.39 6.29 -27.55
CA LYS A 6 -23.58 6.44 -26.34
C LYS A 6 -23.28 5.04 -25.82
N LYS A 7 -22.37 4.31 -26.47
CA LYS A 7 -21.59 3.30 -25.76
C LYS A 7 -21.05 4.03 -24.55
N GLN A 8 -21.46 3.58 -23.38
CA GLN A 8 -20.84 3.98 -22.13
C GLN A 8 -19.33 3.76 -22.32
N ALA A 9 -18.59 4.84 -22.58
CA ALA A 9 -17.16 4.79 -22.65
C ALA A 9 -16.70 4.24 -21.30
N ASP A 10 -15.96 3.15 -21.30
CA ASP A 10 -15.42 2.60 -20.06
C ASP A 10 -14.42 3.64 -19.56
N LEU A 11 -14.71 4.26 -18.42
CA LEU A 11 -13.89 5.32 -17.83
C LEU A 11 -12.46 4.84 -17.54
N SER A 12 -12.25 3.52 -17.50
CA SER A 12 -10.93 2.89 -17.38
C SER A 12 -10.01 3.18 -18.58
N ASP A 13 -10.57 3.50 -19.76
CA ASP A 13 -9.80 3.78 -20.98
C ASP A 13 -9.05 5.13 -20.93
N PHE A 14 -9.38 6.00 -19.97
CA PHE A 14 -8.78 7.33 -19.82
C PHE A 14 -7.61 7.38 -18.82
N ILE A 15 -7.41 6.35 -18.02
CA ILE A 15 -6.30 6.27 -17.05
C ILE A 15 -5.39 5.12 -17.46
N GLU A 16 -4.12 5.43 -17.66
CA GLU A 16 -3.08 4.43 -17.90
C GLU A 16 -3.09 3.36 -16.81
N SER A 17 -2.86 2.10 -17.18
CA SER A 17 -2.87 0.95 -16.27
C SER A 17 -1.55 0.21 -16.32
N LEU A 18 -1.15 -0.38 -15.21
CA LEU A 18 0.02 -1.24 -15.11
C LEU A 18 -0.18 -2.52 -15.94
N GLU A 19 0.60 -2.68 -17.02
CA GLU A 19 0.47 -3.83 -17.94
C GLU A 19 0.91 -5.16 -17.32
N ASN A 20 1.98 -5.13 -16.49
CA ASN A 20 2.58 -6.32 -15.88
C ASN A 20 2.27 -6.46 -14.37
N GLY A 21 1.06 -6.11 -13.96
CA GLY A 21 0.66 -6.10 -12.55
C GLY A 21 0.81 -7.45 -11.83
N ALA A 22 0.59 -8.57 -12.53
CA ALA A 22 0.74 -9.91 -11.96
C ALA A 22 2.21 -10.24 -11.62
N GLU A 23 3.15 -9.90 -12.50
CA GLU A 23 4.57 -10.09 -12.28
C GLU A 23 5.07 -9.20 -11.12
N VAL A 24 4.62 -7.95 -11.07
CA VAL A 24 4.97 -6.99 -10.00
C VAL A 24 4.45 -7.49 -8.65
N GLU A 25 3.21 -7.98 -8.58
CA GLU A 25 2.67 -8.58 -7.35
C GLU A 25 3.45 -9.82 -6.93
N GLN A 26 3.80 -10.69 -7.88
CA GLN A 26 4.60 -11.88 -7.60
C GLN A 26 5.97 -11.51 -7.03
N GLN A 27 6.64 -10.50 -7.59
CA GLN A 27 7.91 -9.97 -7.07
C GLN A 27 7.75 -9.46 -5.63
N LEU A 28 6.71 -8.67 -5.36
CA LEU A 28 6.40 -8.19 -4.01
C LEU A 28 6.22 -9.35 -3.03
N ARG A 29 5.42 -10.35 -3.39
CA ARG A 29 5.19 -11.56 -2.56
C ARG A 29 6.48 -12.31 -2.27
N GLN A 30 7.36 -12.47 -3.26
CA GLN A 30 8.66 -13.15 -3.09
C GLN A 30 9.54 -12.43 -2.07
N ILE A 31 9.62 -11.10 -2.13
CA ILE A 31 10.43 -10.33 -1.18
C ILE A 31 9.82 -10.40 0.23
N LEU A 32 8.51 -10.21 0.36
CA LEU A 32 7.84 -10.26 1.65
C LEU A 32 7.87 -11.66 2.30
N ALA A 33 7.93 -12.73 1.50
CA ALA A 33 8.10 -14.09 1.99
C ALA A 33 9.46 -14.32 2.69
N THR A 34 10.45 -13.44 2.46
CA THR A 34 11.75 -13.49 3.15
C THR A 34 11.73 -12.93 4.58
N VAL A 35 10.63 -12.30 5.00
CA VAL A 35 10.43 -11.82 6.37
C VAL A 35 10.38 -13.02 7.30
N ALA A 36 11.29 -13.11 8.28
CA ALA A 36 11.44 -14.26 9.18
C ALA A 36 10.60 -14.11 10.46
N ASP A 37 10.40 -12.87 10.94
CA ASP A 37 9.60 -12.60 12.14
C ASP A 37 8.17 -13.17 12.01
N PRO A 38 7.73 -14.04 12.92
CA PRO A 38 6.45 -14.73 12.79
C PRO A 38 5.24 -13.81 12.91
N TRP A 39 5.35 -12.70 13.65
CA TRP A 39 4.25 -11.75 13.82
C TRP A 39 4.10 -10.84 12.61
N LEU A 40 5.23 -10.33 12.07
CA LEU A 40 5.25 -9.55 10.83
C LEU A 40 4.74 -10.39 9.65
N ARG A 41 5.14 -11.67 9.59
CA ARG A 41 4.65 -12.59 8.56
C ARG A 41 3.14 -12.81 8.65
N LYS A 42 2.60 -12.99 9.86
CA LYS A 42 1.13 -13.10 10.06
C LYS A 42 0.41 -11.83 9.63
N LEU A 43 0.97 -10.66 9.95
CA LEU A 43 0.41 -9.39 9.52
C LEU A 43 0.42 -9.26 8.00
N LEU A 44 1.53 -9.54 7.35
CA LEU A 44 1.65 -9.52 5.88
C LEU A 44 0.64 -10.49 5.24
N ASN A 45 0.59 -11.75 5.70
CA ASN A 45 -0.34 -12.75 5.19
C ASN A 45 -1.79 -12.28 5.33
N SER A 46 -2.17 -11.62 6.41
CA SER A 46 -3.54 -11.11 6.59
C SER A 46 -3.99 -10.12 5.50
N TYR A 47 -3.06 -9.43 4.85
CA TYR A 47 -3.34 -8.60 3.69
C TYR A 47 -3.45 -9.43 2.40
N PHE A 48 -2.56 -10.40 2.23
CA PHE A 48 -2.51 -11.23 1.01
C PHE A 48 -3.56 -12.36 0.97
N ASP A 49 -4.19 -12.66 2.09
CA ASP A 49 -5.31 -13.61 2.20
C ASP A 49 -6.68 -12.91 2.05
N ASP A 50 -6.70 -11.57 1.92
CA ASP A 50 -7.90 -10.75 1.76
C ASP A 50 -8.04 -10.30 0.29
N GLU A 51 -8.73 -11.11 -0.52
CA GLU A 51 -8.92 -10.81 -1.95
C GLU A 51 -9.67 -9.48 -2.21
N PRO A 52 -10.71 -9.09 -1.45
CA PRO A 52 -11.29 -7.76 -1.54
C PRO A 52 -10.28 -6.61 -1.36
N PHE A 53 -9.37 -6.72 -0.40
CA PHE A 53 -8.28 -5.77 -0.21
C PHE A 53 -7.32 -5.78 -1.40
N LEU A 54 -6.88 -6.97 -1.84
CA LEU A 54 -5.95 -7.11 -2.96
C LEU A 54 -6.51 -6.54 -4.26
N GLY A 55 -7.79 -6.74 -4.53
CA GLY A 55 -8.45 -6.17 -5.70
C GLY A 55 -8.36 -4.63 -5.72
N ARG A 56 -8.58 -3.99 -4.56
CA ARG A 56 -8.42 -2.54 -4.42
C ARG A 56 -6.97 -2.09 -4.50
N PHE A 57 -6.04 -2.82 -3.87
CA PHE A 57 -4.61 -2.53 -3.89
C PHE A 57 -4.04 -2.59 -5.32
N ARG A 58 -4.42 -3.63 -6.10
CA ARG A 58 -4.04 -3.77 -7.52
C ARG A 58 -4.55 -2.64 -8.40
N ALA A 59 -5.69 -2.05 -8.05
CA ALA A 59 -6.31 -0.98 -8.83
C ALA A 59 -5.90 0.44 -8.38
N ALA A 60 -5.36 0.58 -7.16
CA ALA A 60 -5.07 1.88 -6.56
C ALA A 60 -3.93 2.60 -7.27
N THR A 61 -4.01 3.94 -7.27
CA THR A 61 -2.96 4.85 -7.74
C THR A 61 -2.07 5.27 -6.57
N ALA A 62 -0.78 5.55 -6.82
CA ALA A 62 0.13 6.01 -5.77
C ALA A 62 0.09 7.54 -5.59
N ALA A 63 -0.38 8.29 -6.59
CA ALA A 63 -0.42 9.74 -6.58
C ALA A 63 -1.55 10.25 -7.46
N LYS A 64 -1.95 11.52 -7.23
CA LYS A 64 -2.91 12.22 -8.10
C LYS A 64 -2.29 12.63 -9.45
N ALA A 65 -0.98 12.95 -9.44
CA ALA A 65 -0.23 13.38 -10.62
C ALA A 65 1.24 12.98 -10.46
N TRP A 66 1.97 12.92 -11.58
CA TRP A 66 3.40 12.60 -11.65
C TRP A 66 3.71 11.13 -11.39
N HIS A 67 4.42 10.82 -10.33
CA HIS A 67 5.02 9.51 -10.07
C HIS A 67 3.96 8.47 -9.73
N HIS A 68 3.85 7.39 -10.55
CA HIS A 68 2.88 6.32 -10.37
C HIS A 68 1.39 6.76 -10.32
N ALA A 69 1.04 7.85 -11.02
CA ALA A 69 -0.32 8.37 -11.15
C ALA A 69 -1.09 7.61 -12.24
N PHE A 70 -1.18 6.28 -12.10
CA PHE A 70 -1.90 5.38 -13.00
C PHE A 70 -2.52 4.23 -12.19
N ARG A 71 -3.46 3.50 -12.79
CA ARG A 71 -4.09 2.34 -12.14
C ARG A 71 -3.06 1.23 -11.93
N GLY A 72 -2.91 0.74 -10.68
CA GLY A 72 -1.84 -0.17 -10.27
C GLY A 72 -0.54 0.53 -9.86
N GLY A 73 -0.51 1.87 -9.89
CA GLY A 73 0.65 2.65 -9.49
C GLY A 73 1.06 2.45 -8.04
N LEU A 74 0.09 2.22 -7.13
CA LEU A 74 0.38 1.92 -5.73
C LEU A 74 1.10 0.56 -5.58
N LEU A 75 0.65 -0.47 -6.29
CA LEU A 75 1.33 -1.77 -6.31
C LEU A 75 2.77 -1.64 -6.82
N LYS A 76 2.98 -0.92 -7.92
CA LYS A 76 4.31 -0.67 -8.50
C LYS A 76 5.21 0.07 -7.52
N HIS A 77 4.75 1.19 -6.98
CA HIS A 77 5.48 2.00 -5.99
C HIS A 77 5.87 1.20 -4.75
N THR A 78 4.90 0.47 -4.18
CA THR A 78 5.13 -0.35 -2.99
C THR A 78 6.17 -1.44 -3.25
N THR A 79 6.12 -2.10 -4.41
CA THR A 79 7.07 -3.14 -4.78
C THR A 79 8.49 -2.57 -4.89
N GLU A 80 8.67 -1.46 -5.59
CA GLU A 80 9.97 -0.78 -5.74
C GLU A 80 10.56 -0.36 -4.39
N LEU A 81 9.72 0.18 -3.49
CA LEU A 81 10.20 0.59 -2.17
C LEU A 81 10.54 -0.61 -1.27
N VAL A 82 9.76 -1.68 -1.32
CA VAL A 82 10.05 -2.93 -0.60
C VAL A 82 11.33 -3.58 -1.11
N GLU A 83 11.56 -3.57 -2.42
CA GLU A 83 12.80 -4.05 -3.04
C GLU A 83 14.01 -3.24 -2.57
N LEU A 84 13.90 -1.91 -2.62
CA LEU A 84 14.93 -1.00 -2.12
C LEU A 84 15.21 -1.22 -0.63
N ALA A 85 14.18 -1.32 0.19
CA ALA A 85 14.28 -1.59 1.63
C ALA A 85 14.99 -2.91 1.90
N ALA A 86 14.64 -3.97 1.17
CA ALA A 86 15.26 -5.29 1.31
C ALA A 86 16.74 -5.30 0.90
N ALA A 87 17.10 -4.49 -0.11
CA ALA A 87 18.48 -4.38 -0.60
C ALA A 87 19.36 -3.52 0.33
N VAL A 88 18.80 -2.45 0.91
CA VAL A 88 19.55 -1.48 1.72
C VAL A 88 19.67 -1.90 3.18
N ALA A 89 18.64 -2.50 3.78
CA ALA A 89 18.62 -2.86 5.21
C ALA A 89 19.85 -3.69 5.66
N PRO A 90 20.37 -4.67 4.88
CA PRO A 90 21.55 -5.43 5.27
C PRO A 90 22.84 -4.61 5.41
N LEU A 91 22.90 -3.39 4.87
CA LEU A 91 24.04 -2.49 5.00
C LEU A 91 24.11 -1.82 6.38
N PHE A 92 23.04 -1.93 7.17
CA PHE A 92 22.90 -1.30 8.49
C PHE A 92 22.61 -2.39 9.54
N PRO A 93 23.63 -3.00 10.16
CA PRO A 93 23.47 -4.13 11.10
C PRO A 93 22.61 -3.81 12.32
N GLU A 94 22.47 -2.52 12.70
CA GLU A 94 21.63 -2.05 13.79
C GLU A 94 20.13 -1.96 13.44
N VAL A 95 19.80 -2.13 12.16
CA VAL A 95 18.41 -2.02 11.66
C VAL A 95 17.77 -3.40 11.56
N ASN A 96 16.57 -3.54 12.11
CA ASN A 96 15.78 -4.75 11.91
C ASN A 96 15.21 -4.79 10.47
N ARG A 97 15.84 -5.61 9.61
CA ARG A 97 15.46 -5.76 8.20
C ARG A 97 13.98 -6.12 8.02
N ASP A 98 13.48 -7.06 8.81
CA ASP A 98 12.10 -7.54 8.67
C ASP A 98 11.09 -6.42 8.99
N LEU A 99 11.40 -5.60 9.98
CA LEU A 99 10.59 -4.43 10.33
C LEU A 99 10.61 -3.39 9.21
N VAL A 100 11.79 -3.06 8.65
CA VAL A 100 11.92 -2.07 7.57
C VAL A 100 11.19 -2.50 6.30
N VAL A 101 11.35 -3.77 5.90
CA VAL A 101 10.67 -4.35 4.74
C VAL A 101 9.14 -4.35 4.94
N THR A 102 8.68 -4.70 6.15
CA THR A 102 7.25 -4.66 6.49
C THR A 102 6.72 -3.23 6.50
N ALA A 103 7.46 -2.28 7.09
CA ALA A 103 7.07 -0.87 7.11
C ALA A 103 7.01 -0.28 5.69
N ALA A 104 7.95 -0.65 4.82
CA ALA A 104 7.93 -0.26 3.41
C ALA A 104 6.68 -0.77 2.68
N PHE A 105 6.18 -1.97 3.00
CA PHE A 105 4.90 -2.45 2.47
C PHE A 105 3.71 -1.65 3.01
N LEU A 106 3.70 -1.33 4.30
CA LEU A 106 2.54 -0.74 4.99
C LEU A 106 2.39 0.78 4.77
N HIS A 107 3.48 1.52 4.46
CA HIS A 107 3.56 2.97 4.59
C HIS A 107 2.47 3.75 3.83
N ASP A 108 2.08 3.26 2.67
CA ASP A 108 1.18 3.94 1.75
C ASP A 108 -0.16 3.20 1.52
N LEU A 109 -0.44 2.12 2.25
CA LEU A 109 -1.68 1.33 2.04
C LEU A 109 -2.96 2.15 2.23
N GLY A 110 -2.92 3.21 3.04
CA GLY A 110 -4.05 4.11 3.21
C GLY A 110 -4.46 4.85 1.93
N LYS A 111 -3.60 4.92 0.91
CA LYS A 111 -3.93 5.50 -0.40
C LYS A 111 -5.04 4.75 -1.13
N ILE A 112 -5.29 3.48 -0.78
CA ILE A 112 -6.43 2.69 -1.28
C ILE A 112 -7.78 3.37 -0.97
N GLU A 113 -7.87 4.06 0.17
CA GLU A 113 -9.06 4.78 0.61
C GLU A 113 -8.93 6.30 0.39
N GLU A 114 -7.70 6.80 0.25
CA GLU A 114 -7.44 8.24 0.09
C GLU A 114 -7.82 8.75 -1.29
N MET A 115 -7.62 7.93 -2.31
CA MET A 115 -7.81 8.31 -3.71
C MET A 115 -8.76 7.36 -4.43
N GLU A 116 -9.44 7.90 -5.42
CA GLU A 116 -10.26 7.16 -6.37
C GLU A 116 -9.87 7.50 -7.80
N ALA A 117 -9.89 6.48 -8.66
CA ALA A 117 -9.61 6.61 -10.08
C ALA A 117 -10.94 6.49 -10.86
N GLY A 118 -11.55 7.67 -11.15
CA GLY A 118 -12.74 7.79 -11.98
C GLY A 118 -12.37 8.28 -13.40
N LEU A 119 -12.97 9.37 -13.86
CA LEU A 119 -12.55 10.09 -15.08
C LEU A 119 -11.18 10.75 -14.93
N ALA A 120 -10.81 11.07 -13.70
CA ALA A 120 -9.49 11.54 -13.29
C ALA A 120 -9.21 10.97 -11.91
N ILE A 121 -7.92 10.93 -11.53
CA ILE A 121 -7.52 10.58 -10.17
C ILE A 121 -7.82 11.77 -9.27
N ASP A 122 -8.63 11.56 -8.21
CA ASP A 122 -8.89 12.60 -7.21
C ASP A 122 -8.97 12.00 -5.80
N TYR A 123 -8.96 12.88 -4.80
CA TYR A 123 -9.09 12.50 -3.40
C TYR A 123 -10.55 12.22 -3.04
N THR A 124 -10.77 11.15 -2.29
CA THR A 124 -12.04 10.90 -1.61
C THR A 124 -12.29 11.94 -0.50
N THR A 125 -13.50 11.99 0.03
CA THR A 125 -13.78 12.83 1.21
C THR A 125 -12.91 12.43 2.40
N ALA A 126 -12.73 11.15 2.65
CA ALA A 126 -11.85 10.64 3.70
C ALA A 126 -10.38 11.04 3.45
N GLY A 127 -9.91 10.93 2.21
CA GLY A 127 -8.57 11.34 1.82
C GLY A 127 -8.29 12.81 2.08
N ARG A 128 -9.23 13.69 1.76
CA ARG A 128 -9.09 15.15 1.98
C ARG A 128 -9.09 15.54 3.46
N LEU A 129 -9.87 14.84 4.30
CA LEU A 129 -10.06 15.20 5.71
C LEU A 129 -9.06 14.50 6.64
N VAL A 130 -8.66 13.28 6.32
CA VAL A 130 -7.89 12.40 7.22
C VAL A 130 -6.48 12.14 6.68
N GLY A 131 -6.35 11.84 5.37
CA GLY A 131 -5.09 11.53 4.72
C GLY A 131 -4.65 10.07 4.91
N HIS A 132 -3.86 9.57 3.93
CA HIS A 132 -3.47 8.15 3.84
C HIS A 132 -2.67 7.64 5.05
N ILE A 133 -1.87 8.48 5.71
CA ILE A 133 -1.06 8.04 6.86
C ILE A 133 -1.96 7.59 8.01
N VAL A 134 -2.98 8.38 8.34
CA VAL A 134 -3.91 8.04 9.43
C VAL A 134 -4.81 6.87 9.03
N ILE A 135 -5.29 6.85 7.80
CA ILE A 135 -6.10 5.76 7.24
C ILE A 135 -5.30 4.45 7.26
N GLY A 136 -4.08 4.45 6.72
CA GLY A 136 -3.21 3.27 6.68
C GLY A 136 -2.84 2.76 8.08
N ASN A 137 -2.60 3.68 9.02
CA ASN A 137 -2.38 3.33 10.40
C ASN A 137 -3.59 2.62 11.03
N GLN A 138 -4.80 3.12 10.79
CA GLN A 138 -6.02 2.45 11.27
C GLN A 138 -6.18 1.06 10.65
N MET A 139 -5.96 0.92 9.34
CA MET A 139 -6.00 -0.39 8.66
C MET A 139 -5.01 -1.38 9.27
N MET A 140 -3.78 -0.96 9.55
CA MET A 140 -2.75 -1.78 10.19
C MET A 140 -3.15 -2.18 11.62
N LEU A 141 -3.66 -1.23 12.42
CA LEU A 141 -4.11 -1.51 13.79
C LEU A 141 -5.28 -2.51 13.84
N ASP A 142 -6.23 -2.39 12.93
CA ASP A 142 -7.37 -3.32 12.89
C ASP A 142 -6.93 -4.75 12.55
N ARG A 143 -5.97 -4.90 11.62
CA ARG A 143 -5.39 -6.20 11.32
C ARG A 143 -4.55 -6.76 12.47
N THR A 144 -3.72 -5.93 13.12
CA THR A 144 -2.92 -6.39 14.27
C THR A 144 -3.78 -6.80 15.45
N ARG A 145 -4.92 -6.14 15.70
CA ARG A 145 -5.90 -6.53 16.73
C ARG A 145 -6.54 -7.89 16.45
N ALA A 146 -6.74 -8.24 15.19
CA ALA A 146 -7.27 -9.54 14.80
C ALA A 146 -6.25 -10.69 14.99
N ILE A 147 -4.95 -10.38 15.10
CA ILE A 147 -3.89 -11.35 15.30
C ILE A 147 -3.62 -11.51 16.80
N THR A 148 -3.98 -12.67 17.37
CA THR A 148 -3.77 -12.92 18.79
C THR A 148 -2.29 -12.91 19.17
N GLY A 149 -1.94 -12.14 20.21
CA GLY A 149 -0.63 -12.20 20.87
C GLY A 149 0.47 -11.37 20.18
N VAL A 150 0.14 -10.42 19.31
CA VAL A 150 1.14 -9.49 18.74
C VAL A 150 1.76 -8.66 19.86
N PRO A 151 3.11 -8.64 20.02
CA PRO A 151 3.77 -7.86 21.06
C PRO A 151 3.50 -6.36 20.91
N ALA A 152 3.11 -5.68 22.01
CA ALA A 152 2.84 -4.24 21.98
C ALA A 152 4.04 -3.40 21.47
N PRO A 153 5.31 -3.71 21.83
CA PRO A 153 6.45 -2.97 21.26
C PRO A 153 6.54 -3.07 19.74
N LEU A 154 6.20 -4.22 19.16
CA LEU A 154 6.22 -4.41 17.70
C LEU A 154 5.14 -3.55 17.02
N GLN A 155 3.95 -3.47 17.61
CA GLN A 155 2.88 -2.58 17.11
C GLN A 155 3.34 -1.12 17.09
N LEU A 156 3.99 -0.65 18.16
CA LEU A 156 4.50 0.73 18.25
C LEU A 156 5.58 1.02 17.20
N GLN A 157 6.42 0.04 16.87
CA GLN A 157 7.48 0.20 15.85
C GLN A 157 6.94 0.32 14.43
N LEU A 158 5.76 -0.24 14.17
CA LEU A 158 5.09 -0.16 12.86
C LEU A 158 4.29 1.13 12.67
N LEU A 159 3.98 1.85 13.76
CA LEU A 159 3.27 3.12 13.67
C LEU A 159 4.09 4.16 12.91
N PRO A 160 3.53 4.85 11.92
CA PRO A 160 4.19 5.99 11.32
C PRO A 160 4.42 7.05 12.39
N THR A 161 5.69 7.25 12.74
CA THR A 161 6.08 8.26 13.72
C THR A 161 6.17 9.61 13.01
N ASP A 162 5.19 10.49 13.23
CA ASP A 162 5.39 11.91 12.93
C ASP A 162 6.48 12.44 13.88
N LYS A 163 7.56 12.99 13.31
CA LYS A 163 8.64 13.62 14.10
C LYS A 163 8.13 14.67 15.08
N ARG A 164 6.99 15.29 14.80
CA ARG A 164 6.35 16.28 15.66
C ARG A 164 5.87 15.73 17.02
N LEU A 165 5.66 14.41 17.15
CA LEU A 165 5.32 13.78 18.43
C LEU A 165 6.53 13.49 19.31
N LYS A 166 7.77 13.67 18.82
CA LYS A 166 8.99 13.46 19.59
C LYS A 166 9.51 14.75 20.27
N GLU A 167 8.95 15.91 19.93
CA GLU A 167 9.36 17.22 20.42
C GLU A 167 8.34 17.84 21.38
N ALA A 168 7.28 17.11 21.76
CA ALA A 168 6.29 17.46 22.78
C ALA A 168 6.53 16.62 24.03
#